data_fe77abe14cfd8c6aeac820770f3b802a
#
_entry.id   fe77abe14cfd8c6aeac820770f3b802a
#
_cell.length_a   1.000
_cell.length_b   1.000
_cell.length_c   1.000
_cell.angle_alpha   90.00
_cell.angle_beta   90.00
_cell.angle_gamma   90.00
#
_symmetry.space_group_name_H-M   'P 1'
#
loop_
_entity.id
_entity.type
_entity.pdbx_description
1 polymer ?
#
loop_
_entity_poly.entity_id
_entity_poly.type
_entity_poly.pdbx_seq_one_letter_code
_entity_poly.pdbx_strand_id
1 'polypeptide(L)'
;FDLDDTVYIPTARALEIFNRTGVMEIQVAYLPGAPLQAVIDDARRILVARHGREDFTLRPQQQMLDTLSTVLDVLTFAVAALGGVSLLVGAVGMVTLMHIAVAERVAEIGLLTALGATRARIRILFLMESTVLSTLGGLVGLVVGTGLAWLLKTLVSGLPVSTPWDYVLGALGVSVLIGLAAGVVPAMRAARLDPVEALRNE
;
A
#
# COMPACT_ATOMS: atom_id res chain seq x y z
N PHE A 1 -26.26 -6.03 -3.32
CA PHE A 1 -27.65 -6.43 -3.60
C PHE A 1 -27.83 -7.80 -3.00
N ASP A 2 -28.71 -7.90 -1.98
CA ASP A 2 -29.07 -9.16 -1.36
C ASP A 2 -30.07 -9.84 -2.31
N LEU A 3 -29.64 -10.90 -2.97
CA LEU A 3 -30.49 -11.62 -3.93
C LEU A 3 -31.60 -12.43 -3.26
N ASP A 4 -31.47 -12.64 -1.94
CA ASP A 4 -32.42 -13.45 -1.16
C ASP A 4 -33.76 -12.73 -0.92
N ASP A 5 -33.82 -11.39 -1.03
CA ASP A 5 -35.06 -10.59 -0.90
C ASP A 5 -35.62 -10.13 -2.26
N THR A 6 -35.24 -10.76 -3.36
CA THR A 6 -35.65 -10.35 -4.71
C THR A 6 -36.70 -11.31 -5.29
N VAL A 7 -37.81 -10.76 -5.75
CA VAL A 7 -38.87 -11.53 -6.40
C VAL A 7 -38.86 -11.27 -7.90
N TYR A 8 -38.76 -12.33 -8.68
CA TYR A 8 -38.81 -12.28 -10.15
C TYR A 8 -40.24 -12.53 -10.62
N ILE A 9 -40.79 -11.55 -11.32
CA ILE A 9 -42.12 -11.67 -11.93
C ILE A 9 -42.05 -11.37 -13.43
N PRO A 10 -42.94 -11.96 -14.26
CA PRO A 10 -43.01 -11.64 -15.68
C PRO A 10 -43.27 -10.15 -15.91
N THR A 11 -42.53 -9.55 -16.86
CA THR A 11 -42.59 -8.10 -17.14
C THR A 11 -44.01 -7.60 -17.40
N ALA A 12 -44.85 -8.37 -18.15
CA ALA A 12 -46.24 -8.02 -18.41
C ALA A 12 -47.05 -7.85 -17.12
N ARG A 13 -46.86 -8.75 -16.14
CA ARG A 13 -47.56 -8.67 -14.84
C ARG A 13 -47.01 -7.52 -13.98
N ALA A 14 -45.68 -7.27 -14.04
CA ALA A 14 -45.10 -6.13 -13.34
C ALA A 14 -45.68 -4.80 -13.84
N LEU A 15 -45.77 -4.62 -15.16
CA LEU A 15 -46.32 -3.41 -15.75
C LEU A 15 -47.79 -3.20 -15.36
N GLU A 16 -48.57 -4.28 -15.31
CA GLU A 16 -50.00 -4.26 -14.89
C GLU A 16 -50.11 -3.88 -13.39
N ILE A 17 -49.38 -4.56 -12.51
CA ILE A 17 -49.42 -4.34 -11.04
C ILE A 17 -49.01 -2.93 -10.68
N PHE A 18 -47.95 -2.42 -11.30
CA PHE A 18 -47.40 -1.10 -11.00
C PHE A 18 -47.95 0.02 -11.87
N ASN A 19 -48.95 -0.28 -12.70
CA ASN A 19 -49.59 0.67 -13.64
C ASN A 19 -48.54 1.46 -14.45
N ARG A 20 -47.56 0.75 -15.04
CA ARG A 20 -46.49 1.32 -15.83
C ARG A 20 -46.68 0.98 -17.32
N THR A 21 -46.32 1.93 -18.19
CA THR A 21 -46.41 1.74 -19.65
C THR A 21 -45.08 1.31 -20.28
N GLY A 22 -44.02 1.24 -19.50
CA GLY A 22 -42.69 0.83 -19.97
C GLY A 22 -41.78 0.36 -18.85
N VAL A 23 -40.70 -0.34 -19.20
CA VAL A 23 -39.66 -0.80 -18.30
C VAL A 23 -38.69 0.35 -17.96
N MET A 24 -38.24 0.37 -16.73
CA MET A 24 -37.28 1.40 -16.26
C MET A 24 -35.85 1.11 -16.68
N GLU A 25 -35.52 -0.17 -16.74
CA GLU A 25 -34.17 -0.64 -17.03
C GLU A 25 -34.22 -1.95 -17.81
N ILE A 26 -33.29 -2.10 -18.76
CA ILE A 26 -33.07 -3.34 -19.51
C ILE A 26 -31.60 -3.69 -19.36
N GLN A 27 -31.34 -4.85 -18.77
CA GLN A 27 -29.99 -5.39 -18.66
C GLN A 27 -29.70 -6.30 -19.85
N VAL A 28 -28.65 -5.96 -20.59
CA VAL A 28 -28.19 -6.71 -21.75
C VAL A 28 -26.92 -7.47 -21.40
N ALA A 29 -27.00 -8.78 -21.42
CA ALA A 29 -25.83 -9.64 -21.30
C ALA A 29 -25.19 -9.86 -22.67
N TYR A 30 -23.88 -9.77 -22.76
CA TYR A 30 -23.12 -10.01 -23.99
C TYR A 30 -22.01 -11.03 -23.73
N LEU A 31 -21.50 -11.64 -24.81
CA LEU A 31 -20.47 -12.70 -24.71
C LEU A 31 -19.15 -12.12 -24.20
N PRO A 32 -18.44 -12.82 -23.30
CA PRO A 32 -17.09 -12.43 -22.88
C PRO A 32 -16.15 -12.31 -24.10
N GLY A 33 -15.44 -11.18 -24.16
CA GLY A 33 -14.53 -10.88 -25.26
C GLY A 33 -15.14 -10.10 -26.45
N ALA A 34 -16.46 -9.86 -26.46
CA ALA A 34 -17.05 -8.96 -27.47
C ALA A 34 -16.57 -7.51 -27.20
N PRO A 35 -16.23 -6.73 -28.26
CA PRO A 35 -15.82 -5.34 -28.10
C PRO A 35 -17.01 -4.52 -27.57
N LEU A 36 -16.87 -4.02 -26.33
CA LEU A 36 -17.92 -3.30 -25.61
C LEU A 36 -18.53 -2.15 -26.43
N GLN A 37 -17.68 -1.40 -27.14
CA GLN A 37 -18.14 -0.28 -27.97
C GLN A 37 -19.05 -0.72 -29.09
N ALA A 38 -18.77 -1.82 -29.75
CA ALA A 38 -19.62 -2.36 -30.81
C ALA A 38 -20.99 -2.78 -30.25
N VAL A 39 -21.03 -3.39 -29.06
CA VAL A 39 -22.29 -3.78 -28.39
C VAL A 39 -23.12 -2.54 -28.03
N ILE A 40 -22.48 -1.48 -27.54
CA ILE A 40 -23.14 -0.19 -27.24
C ILE A 40 -23.72 0.43 -28.49
N ASP A 41 -22.96 0.48 -29.59
CA ASP A 41 -23.37 1.12 -30.86
C ASP A 41 -24.52 0.32 -31.50
N ASP A 42 -24.48 -1.00 -31.46
CA ASP A 42 -25.56 -1.86 -31.93
C ASP A 42 -26.84 -1.71 -31.09
N ALA A 43 -26.70 -1.70 -29.76
CA ALA A 43 -27.83 -1.47 -28.85
C ALA A 43 -28.46 -0.09 -29.09
N ARG A 44 -27.64 0.96 -29.26
CA ARG A 44 -28.10 2.32 -29.58
C ARG A 44 -28.85 2.34 -30.89
N ARG A 45 -28.30 1.75 -31.95
CA ARG A 45 -28.91 1.69 -33.27
C ARG A 45 -30.30 1.01 -33.22
N ILE A 46 -30.41 -0.13 -32.54
CA ILE A 46 -31.65 -0.88 -32.41
C ILE A 46 -32.70 -0.07 -31.63
N LEU A 47 -32.31 0.54 -30.51
CA LEU A 47 -33.23 1.30 -29.67
C LEU A 47 -33.69 2.60 -30.36
N VAL A 48 -32.81 3.32 -31.02
CA VAL A 48 -33.17 4.53 -31.79
C VAL A 48 -34.09 4.16 -32.95
N ALA A 49 -33.86 3.06 -33.66
CA ALA A 49 -34.73 2.60 -34.73
C ALA A 49 -36.16 2.25 -34.23
N ARG A 50 -36.28 1.80 -32.97
CA ARG A 50 -37.58 1.48 -32.36
C ARG A 50 -38.31 2.69 -31.77
N HIS A 51 -37.57 3.59 -31.11
CA HIS A 51 -38.12 4.74 -30.39
C HIS A 51 -38.27 5.99 -31.29
N GLY A 52 -37.55 6.02 -32.42
CA GLY A 52 -37.47 7.19 -33.32
C GLY A 52 -36.64 8.34 -32.78
N ARG A 53 -36.18 8.26 -31.55
CA ARG A 53 -35.30 9.25 -30.87
C ARG A 53 -34.46 8.57 -29.80
N GLU A 54 -33.42 9.24 -29.32
CA GLU A 54 -32.57 8.76 -28.20
C GLU A 54 -33.14 9.30 -26.89
N ASP A 55 -34.08 8.56 -26.29
CA ASP A 55 -34.74 8.85 -25.02
C ASP A 55 -34.31 7.87 -23.90
N PHE A 56 -33.17 7.23 -24.07
CA PHE A 56 -32.58 6.24 -23.15
C PHE A 56 -31.11 6.55 -22.89
N THR A 57 -30.59 6.01 -21.80
CA THR A 57 -29.15 6.10 -21.45
C THR A 57 -28.57 4.70 -21.41
N LEU A 58 -27.51 4.46 -22.17
CA LEU A 58 -26.71 3.22 -22.08
C LEU A 58 -25.62 3.40 -21.05
N ARG A 59 -25.62 2.55 -20.02
CA ARG A 59 -24.58 2.56 -18.96
C ARG A 59 -23.87 1.21 -18.94
N PRO A 60 -22.64 1.14 -19.47
CA PRO A 60 -21.83 -0.07 -19.36
C PRO A 60 -21.46 -0.30 -17.91
N GLN A 61 -21.73 -1.48 -17.38
CA GLN A 61 -21.29 -1.86 -16.04
C GLN A 61 -19.76 -1.81 -15.88
N GLN A 62 -19.05 -2.12 -16.97
CA GLN A 62 -17.59 -2.04 -17.01
C GLN A 62 -17.08 -0.64 -16.66
N GLN A 63 -17.70 0.40 -17.20
CA GLN A 63 -17.29 1.79 -16.92
C GLN A 63 -17.46 2.17 -15.43
N MET A 64 -18.47 1.61 -14.78
CA MET A 64 -18.65 1.80 -13.33
C MET A 64 -17.54 1.10 -12.54
N LEU A 65 -17.18 -0.12 -12.92
CA LEU A 65 -16.07 -0.87 -12.31
C LEU A 65 -14.73 -0.17 -12.54
N ASP A 66 -14.48 0.35 -13.73
CA ASP A 66 -13.27 1.08 -14.08
C ASP A 66 -13.15 2.38 -13.25
N THR A 67 -14.27 3.07 -13.03
CA THR A 67 -14.31 4.26 -12.18
C THR A 67 -14.01 3.90 -10.72
N LEU A 68 -14.62 2.83 -10.20
CA LEU A 68 -14.37 2.36 -8.85
C LEU A 68 -12.92 1.93 -8.66
N SER A 69 -12.35 1.17 -9.61
CA SER A 69 -10.93 0.79 -9.56
C SER A 69 -10.01 2.00 -9.55
N THR A 70 -10.27 3.01 -10.39
CA THR A 70 -9.50 4.25 -10.41
C THR A 70 -9.54 4.98 -9.06
N VAL A 71 -10.72 5.06 -8.43
CA VAL A 71 -10.85 5.67 -7.10
C VAL A 71 -10.06 4.88 -6.05
N LEU A 72 -10.15 3.55 -6.08
CA LEU A 72 -9.40 2.68 -5.17
C LEU A 72 -7.89 2.80 -5.38
N ASP A 73 -7.43 2.90 -6.62
CA ASP A 73 -6.01 3.08 -6.95
C ASP A 73 -5.49 4.43 -6.42
N VAL A 74 -6.27 5.51 -6.58
CA VAL A 74 -5.92 6.84 -6.03
C VAL A 74 -5.85 6.80 -4.50
N LEU A 75 -6.81 6.16 -3.84
CA LEU A 75 -6.81 6.00 -2.38
C LEU A 75 -5.61 5.17 -1.91
N THR A 76 -5.33 4.07 -2.60
CA THR A 76 -4.17 3.21 -2.29
C THR A 76 -2.85 3.98 -2.46
N PHE A 77 -2.72 4.76 -3.53
CA PHE A 77 -1.56 5.63 -3.76
C PHE A 77 -1.42 6.69 -2.65
N ALA A 78 -2.51 7.33 -2.25
CA ALA A 78 -2.50 8.33 -1.17
C ALA A 78 -2.02 7.71 0.16
N VAL A 79 -2.53 6.53 0.53
CA VAL A 79 -2.09 5.80 1.73
C VAL A 79 -0.62 5.39 1.62
N ALA A 80 -0.18 4.90 0.47
CA ALA A 80 1.22 4.55 0.22
C ALA A 80 2.14 5.77 0.32
N ALA A 81 1.71 6.94 -0.19
CA ALA A 81 2.46 8.18 -0.08
C ALA A 81 2.61 8.65 1.38
N LEU A 82 1.53 8.58 2.18
CA LEU A 82 1.58 8.87 3.62
C LEU A 82 2.53 7.91 4.36
N GLY A 83 2.47 6.61 4.03
CA GLY A 83 3.40 5.61 4.53
C GLY A 83 4.86 5.94 4.16
N GLY A 84 5.09 6.34 2.92
CA GLY A 84 6.41 6.77 2.43
C GLY A 84 6.97 7.97 3.19
N VAL A 85 6.15 8.99 3.46
CA VAL A 85 6.55 10.14 4.28
C VAL A 85 6.90 9.69 5.70
N SER A 86 6.10 8.81 6.31
CA SER A 86 6.37 8.26 7.64
C SER A 86 7.70 7.49 7.69
N LEU A 87 8.00 6.72 6.65
CA LEU A 87 9.27 6.01 6.50
C LEU A 87 10.45 6.99 6.39
N LEU A 88 10.32 8.08 5.64
CA LEU A 88 11.37 9.11 5.54
C LEU A 88 11.65 9.76 6.90
N VAL A 89 10.62 10.09 7.68
CA VAL A 89 10.77 10.63 9.03
C VAL A 89 11.49 9.61 9.93
N GLY A 90 11.10 8.33 9.86
CA GLY A 90 11.77 7.24 10.58
C GLY A 90 13.24 7.09 10.17
N ALA A 91 13.55 7.20 8.88
CA ALA A 91 14.94 7.14 8.37
C ALA A 91 15.78 8.29 8.91
N VAL A 92 15.25 9.53 8.95
CA VAL A 92 15.96 10.69 9.53
C VAL A 92 16.19 10.48 11.03
N GLY A 93 15.19 9.97 11.77
CA GLY A 93 15.34 9.59 13.17
C GLY A 93 16.44 8.56 13.39
N MET A 94 16.49 7.53 12.54
CA MET A 94 17.51 6.50 12.57
C MET A 94 18.93 7.07 12.34
N VAL A 95 19.10 7.94 11.33
CA VAL A 95 20.36 8.65 11.07
C VAL A 95 20.80 9.44 12.30
N THR A 96 19.86 10.15 12.94
CA THR A 96 20.15 10.95 14.14
C THR A 96 20.58 10.09 15.32
N LEU A 97 19.85 8.99 15.60
CA LEU A 97 20.21 8.05 16.66
C LEU A 97 21.58 7.42 16.43
N MET A 98 21.90 7.03 15.20
CA MET A 98 23.20 6.47 14.85
C MET A 98 24.32 7.49 14.98
N HIS A 99 24.08 8.79 14.70
CA HIS A 99 25.05 9.84 14.95
C HIS A 99 25.34 10.01 16.44
N ILE A 100 24.32 9.97 17.28
CA ILE A 100 24.47 10.04 18.74
C ILE A 100 25.24 8.81 19.23
N ALA A 101 24.88 7.62 18.80
CA ALA A 101 25.54 6.36 19.18
C ALA A 101 27.04 6.37 18.81
N VAL A 102 27.41 6.90 17.62
CA VAL A 102 28.81 7.07 17.22
C VAL A 102 29.51 8.09 18.12
N ALA A 103 28.86 9.21 18.44
CA ALA A 103 29.46 10.25 19.29
C ALA A 103 29.69 9.78 20.72
N GLU A 104 28.77 8.99 21.29
CA GLU A 104 28.92 8.42 22.64
C GLU A 104 30.00 7.33 22.72
N ARG A 105 30.31 6.65 21.60
CA ARG A 105 31.28 5.54 21.55
C ARG A 105 32.59 5.89 20.88
N VAL A 106 32.95 7.17 20.81
CA VAL A 106 34.22 7.63 20.13
C VAL A 106 35.44 6.96 20.72
N ALA A 107 35.54 6.87 22.05
CA ALA A 107 36.68 6.24 22.73
C ALA A 107 36.75 4.73 22.43
N GLU A 108 35.60 4.01 22.40
CA GLU A 108 35.56 2.59 22.04
C GLU A 108 36.02 2.36 20.60
N ILE A 109 35.57 3.22 19.65
CA ILE A 109 35.98 3.16 18.25
C ILE A 109 37.49 3.43 18.12
N GLY A 110 37.98 4.42 18.87
CA GLY A 110 39.42 4.75 18.93
C GLY A 110 40.25 3.57 19.44
N LEU A 111 39.82 2.90 20.52
CA LEU A 111 40.46 1.72 21.06
C LEU A 111 40.46 0.55 20.07
N LEU A 112 39.30 0.26 19.44
CA LEU A 112 39.21 -0.77 18.40
C LEU A 112 40.20 -0.51 17.25
N THR A 113 40.32 0.75 16.83
CA THR A 113 41.20 1.13 15.74
C THR A 113 42.67 1.00 16.18
N ALA A 114 43.03 1.38 17.43
CA ALA A 114 44.35 1.20 17.99
C ALA A 114 44.76 -0.27 18.13
N LEU A 115 43.80 -1.17 18.38
CA LEU A 115 43.95 -2.63 18.39
C LEU A 115 44.01 -3.26 16.98
N GLY A 116 43.97 -2.43 15.91
CA GLY A 116 44.15 -2.89 14.54
C GLY A 116 42.83 -3.20 13.79
N ALA A 117 41.68 -2.75 14.30
CA ALA A 117 40.42 -2.87 13.55
C ALA A 117 40.51 -2.02 12.26
N THR A 118 40.18 -2.65 11.13
CA THR A 118 40.14 -1.96 9.85
C THR A 118 38.88 -1.09 9.73
N ARG A 119 38.95 -0.01 8.95
CA ARG A 119 37.78 0.85 8.64
C ARG A 119 36.59 0.08 8.10
N ALA A 120 36.84 -1.01 7.38
CA ALA A 120 35.77 -1.89 6.88
C ALA A 120 35.03 -2.61 8.02
N ARG A 121 35.75 -3.11 9.02
CA ARG A 121 35.16 -3.77 10.19
C ARG A 121 34.28 -2.82 10.99
N ILE A 122 34.74 -1.59 11.23
CA ILE A 122 33.99 -0.55 11.94
C ILE A 122 32.69 -0.22 11.15
N ARG A 123 32.79 -0.03 9.82
CA ARG A 123 31.61 0.21 8.97
C ARG A 123 30.59 -0.92 9.05
N ILE A 124 31.05 -2.17 8.94
CA ILE A 124 30.18 -3.34 9.00
C ILE A 124 29.49 -3.42 10.35
N LEU A 125 30.18 -3.15 11.46
CA LEU A 125 29.62 -3.16 12.80
C LEU A 125 28.42 -2.21 12.91
N PHE A 126 28.59 -0.95 12.53
CA PHE A 126 27.50 0.05 12.57
C PHE A 126 26.38 -0.22 11.56
N LEU A 127 26.70 -0.76 10.36
CA LEU A 127 25.69 -1.20 9.40
C LEU A 127 24.86 -2.38 9.92
N MET A 128 25.49 -3.34 10.60
CA MET A 128 24.77 -4.43 11.24
C MET A 128 23.87 -3.92 12.37
N GLU A 129 24.36 -3.00 13.19
CA GLU A 129 23.58 -2.40 14.27
C GLU A 129 22.33 -1.67 13.73
N SER A 130 22.50 -0.83 12.69
CA SER A 130 21.38 -0.14 12.05
C SER A 130 20.40 -1.10 11.39
N THR A 131 20.88 -2.19 10.77
CA THR A 131 20.05 -3.22 10.14
C THR A 131 19.24 -3.99 11.19
N VAL A 132 19.83 -4.37 12.30
CA VAL A 132 19.15 -5.05 13.39
C VAL A 132 18.07 -4.15 13.99
N LEU A 133 18.39 -2.89 14.29
CA LEU A 133 17.41 -1.93 14.82
C LEU A 133 16.23 -1.73 13.87
N SER A 134 16.49 -1.56 12.59
CA SER A 134 15.42 -1.37 11.59
C SER A 134 14.58 -2.63 11.40
N THR A 135 15.20 -3.82 11.45
CA THR A 135 14.49 -5.10 11.36
C THR A 135 13.58 -5.30 12.57
N LEU A 136 14.07 -5.02 13.77
CA LEU A 136 13.28 -5.09 15.01
C LEU A 136 12.12 -4.07 14.96
N GLY A 137 12.40 -2.84 14.54
CA GLY A 137 11.35 -1.83 14.35
C GLY A 137 10.31 -2.25 13.32
N GLY A 138 10.75 -2.83 12.21
CA GLY A 138 9.86 -3.40 11.18
C GLY A 138 8.99 -4.53 11.68
N LEU A 139 9.54 -5.46 12.49
CA LEU A 139 8.79 -6.54 13.11
C LEU A 139 7.74 -6.01 14.11
N VAL A 140 8.11 -5.06 14.96
CA VAL A 140 7.17 -4.43 15.90
C VAL A 140 6.07 -3.70 15.12
N GLY A 141 6.43 -2.92 14.09
CA GLY A 141 5.46 -2.25 13.22
C GLY A 141 4.51 -3.22 12.53
N LEU A 142 5.02 -4.37 12.07
CA LEU A 142 4.21 -5.43 11.47
C LEU A 142 3.22 -6.03 12.47
N VAL A 143 3.66 -6.35 13.69
CA VAL A 143 2.79 -6.90 14.75
C VAL A 143 1.71 -5.90 15.12
N VAL A 144 2.06 -4.64 15.29
CA VAL A 144 1.09 -3.57 15.61
C VAL A 144 0.12 -3.37 14.45
N GLY A 145 0.62 -3.28 13.21
CA GLY A 145 -0.20 -3.06 12.03
C GLY A 145 -1.18 -4.20 11.76
N THR A 146 -0.69 -5.45 11.80
CA THR A 146 -1.56 -6.65 11.62
C THR A 146 -2.53 -6.83 12.79
N GLY A 147 -2.09 -6.54 14.02
CA GLY A 147 -2.94 -6.57 15.20
C GLY A 147 -4.09 -5.56 15.13
N LEU A 148 -3.80 -4.32 14.66
CA LEU A 148 -4.82 -3.29 14.47
C LEU A 148 -5.79 -3.68 13.34
N ALA A 149 -5.28 -4.24 12.25
CA ALA A 149 -6.11 -4.72 11.15
C ALA A 149 -7.05 -5.85 11.60
N TRP A 150 -6.56 -6.78 12.43
CA TRP A 150 -7.38 -7.83 13.01
C TRP A 150 -8.43 -7.29 13.99
N LEU A 151 -8.06 -6.31 14.82
CA LEU A 151 -8.98 -5.63 15.73
C LEU A 151 -10.11 -4.93 14.95
N LEU A 152 -9.80 -4.24 13.88
CA LEU A 152 -10.79 -3.58 13.02
C LEU A 152 -11.75 -4.61 12.40
N LYS A 153 -11.23 -5.76 11.94
CA LYS A 153 -12.05 -6.86 11.41
C LYS A 153 -13.06 -7.40 12.43
N THR A 154 -12.69 -7.45 13.72
CA THR A 154 -13.59 -7.94 14.78
C THR A 154 -14.63 -6.91 15.20
N LEU A 155 -14.29 -5.61 15.14
CA LEU A 155 -15.21 -4.52 15.51
C LEU A 155 -16.20 -4.19 14.40
N VAL A 156 -15.81 -4.32 13.13
CA VAL A 156 -16.67 -4.01 11.98
C VAL A 156 -16.98 -5.29 11.22
N SER A 157 -18.15 -5.86 11.50
CA SER A 157 -18.64 -7.06 10.81
C SER A 157 -18.81 -6.78 9.32
N GLY A 158 -18.12 -7.58 8.46
CA GLY A 158 -18.23 -7.46 7.01
C GLY A 158 -17.03 -6.82 6.30
N LEU A 159 -16.00 -6.36 7.02
CA LEU A 159 -14.76 -5.91 6.38
C LEU A 159 -13.92 -7.12 5.89
N PRO A 160 -13.70 -7.28 4.57
CA PRO A 160 -12.85 -8.35 4.04
C PRO A 160 -11.38 -8.00 4.24
N VAL A 161 -10.88 -8.09 5.47
CA VAL A 161 -9.46 -7.86 5.76
C VAL A 161 -8.68 -9.12 5.39
N SER A 162 -7.83 -9.02 4.39
CA SER A 162 -6.83 -10.03 4.02
C SER A 162 -5.44 -9.40 4.13
N THR A 163 -4.49 -10.14 4.67
CA THR A 163 -3.09 -9.71 4.77
C THR A 163 -2.25 -10.67 3.92
N PRO A 164 -2.05 -10.40 2.63
CA PRO A 164 -1.22 -11.24 1.76
C PRO A 164 0.23 -11.24 2.24
N TRP A 165 0.86 -12.40 2.26
CA TRP A 165 2.25 -12.58 2.72
C TRP A 165 3.27 -11.78 1.92
N ASP A 166 2.96 -11.49 0.64
CA ASP A 166 3.82 -10.68 -0.23
C ASP A 166 4.01 -9.27 0.30
N TYR A 167 2.95 -8.64 0.84
CA TYR A 167 3.04 -7.32 1.46
C TYR A 167 3.82 -7.34 2.78
N VAL A 168 3.69 -8.42 3.56
CA VAL A 168 4.45 -8.62 4.82
C VAL A 168 5.94 -8.69 4.52
N LEU A 169 6.34 -9.53 3.57
CA LEU A 169 7.73 -9.68 3.16
C LEU A 169 8.27 -8.40 2.52
N GLY A 170 7.45 -7.73 1.70
CA GLY A 170 7.78 -6.44 1.11
C GLY A 170 8.05 -5.36 2.17
N ALA A 171 7.20 -5.24 3.18
CA ALA A 171 7.35 -4.28 4.27
C ALA A 171 8.63 -4.52 5.08
N LEU A 172 8.94 -5.78 5.42
CA LEU A 172 10.19 -6.14 6.10
C LEU A 172 11.41 -5.84 5.22
N GLY A 173 11.35 -6.15 3.92
CA GLY A 173 12.42 -5.85 2.97
C GLY A 173 12.71 -4.35 2.89
N VAL A 174 11.66 -3.54 2.77
CA VAL A 174 11.78 -2.07 2.76
C VAL A 174 12.35 -1.55 4.08
N SER A 175 11.93 -2.09 5.23
CA SER A 175 12.47 -1.72 6.55
C SER A 175 13.98 -1.96 6.63
N VAL A 176 14.45 -3.14 6.19
CA VAL A 176 15.89 -3.49 6.15
C VAL A 176 16.66 -2.56 5.22
N LEU A 177 16.13 -2.28 4.03
CA LEU A 177 16.75 -1.39 3.05
C LEU A 177 16.91 0.03 3.60
N ILE A 178 15.89 0.54 4.28
CA ILE A 178 15.93 1.87 4.92
C ILE A 178 16.96 1.89 6.05
N GLY A 179 17.01 0.85 6.88
CA GLY A 179 18.02 0.73 7.93
C GLY A 179 19.45 0.73 7.40
N LEU A 180 19.68 -0.04 6.32
CA LEU A 180 20.96 -0.03 5.63
C LEU A 180 21.31 1.36 5.09
N ALA A 181 20.38 1.99 4.36
CA ALA A 181 20.59 3.30 3.76
C ALA A 181 20.85 4.39 4.82
N ALA A 182 20.06 4.41 5.88
CA ALA A 182 20.20 5.35 7.00
C ALA A 182 21.50 5.13 7.80
N GLY A 183 21.97 3.88 7.91
CA GLY A 183 23.21 3.53 8.60
C GLY A 183 24.50 3.84 7.84
N VAL A 184 24.45 4.01 6.51
CA VAL A 184 25.68 4.20 5.69
C VAL A 184 26.47 5.45 6.10
N VAL A 185 25.81 6.60 6.23
CA VAL A 185 26.48 7.87 6.51
C VAL A 185 27.13 7.86 7.90
N PRO A 186 26.44 7.51 9.01
CA PRO A 186 27.07 7.44 10.32
C PRO A 186 28.16 6.36 10.40
N ALA A 187 27.96 5.20 9.77
CA ALA A 187 28.99 4.14 9.72
C ALA A 187 30.27 4.57 9.00
N MET A 188 30.14 5.36 7.92
CA MET A 188 31.31 5.93 7.23
C MET A 188 32.04 6.99 8.10
N ARG A 189 31.30 7.78 8.88
CA ARG A 189 31.88 8.76 9.81
C ARG A 189 32.63 8.05 10.94
N ALA A 190 32.03 7.06 11.57
CA ALA A 190 32.67 6.24 12.60
C ALA A 190 33.99 5.62 12.11
N ALA A 191 34.02 5.10 10.90
CA ALA A 191 35.21 4.47 10.31
C ALA A 191 36.33 5.46 9.92
N ARG A 192 36.06 6.76 9.92
CA ARG A 192 37.04 7.82 9.61
C ARG A 192 37.60 8.55 10.83
N LEU A 193 37.16 8.21 12.04
CA LEU A 193 37.66 8.80 13.27
C LEU A 193 39.16 8.52 13.41
N ASP A 194 39.92 9.57 13.79
CA ASP A 194 41.34 9.44 14.10
C ASP A 194 41.47 8.87 15.52
N PRO A 195 42.20 7.72 15.70
CA PRO A 195 42.34 7.10 17.00
C PRO A 195 43.04 8.01 18.01
N VAL A 196 43.94 8.92 17.56
CA VAL A 196 44.68 9.84 18.43
C VAL A 196 43.75 10.93 18.99
N GLU A 197 42.85 11.48 18.14
CA GLU A 197 41.85 12.47 18.58
C GLU A 197 40.77 11.83 19.44
N ALA A 198 40.38 10.60 19.11
CA ALA A 198 39.32 9.85 19.82
C ALA A 198 39.74 9.53 21.29
N LEU A 199 41.03 9.32 21.55
CA LEU A 199 41.51 9.01 22.90
C LEU A 199 41.96 10.26 23.68
N ARG A 200 42.07 11.44 23.03
CA ARG A 200 42.53 12.70 23.68
C ARG A 200 41.38 13.50 24.28
N ASN A 201 40.15 13.26 23.89
CA ASN A 201 38.95 14.01 24.30
C ASN A 201 38.23 13.40 25.51
N GLU A 202 38.93 12.73 26.42
CA GLU A 202 38.45 12.40 27.78
C GLU A 202 38.70 13.56 28.77
#